data_9056c3a74713c91c96d59e2520fc53cb
#
_entry.id   9056c3a74713c91c96d59e2520fc53cb
#
_cell.length_a   1.000
_cell.length_b   1.000
_cell.length_c   1.000
_cell.angle_alpha   90.00
_cell.angle_beta   90.00
_cell.angle_gamma   90.00
#
_symmetry.space_group_name_H-M   'P 1'
#
loop_
_entity.id
_entity.type
_entity.pdbx_description
1 polymer ?
#
loop_
_entity_poly.entity_id
_entity_poly.type
_entity_poly.pdbx_seq_one_letter_code
_entity_poly.pdbx_strand_id
1 'polypeptide(L)'
;METTEVKRIIEAGIEGCEAIVTADGSKYTAIVISDAFEGKTMVAEQKMVYAVVNEYIQSGAIHALTIKAYTKAEWAAMLRTAANLIDPA
;
A
#
# COMPACT_ATOMS: atom_id res chain seq x y z
N MET A 1 0.43 -16.70 -2.41
CA MET A 1 -0.10 -15.70 -3.35
C MET A 1 1.06 -14.84 -3.84
N GLU A 2 1.11 -14.56 -5.13
CA GLU A 2 2.17 -13.74 -5.71
C GLU A 2 1.98 -12.26 -5.39
N THR A 3 3.10 -11.52 -5.28
CA THR A 3 3.02 -10.06 -5.03
C THR A 3 2.26 -9.34 -6.13
N THR A 4 2.38 -9.80 -7.38
CA THR A 4 1.65 -9.23 -8.52
C THR A 4 0.13 -9.41 -8.38
N GLU A 5 -0.31 -10.51 -7.79
CA GLU A 5 -1.73 -10.74 -7.52
C GLU A 5 -2.25 -9.81 -6.43
N VAL A 6 -1.49 -9.65 -5.35
CA VAL A 6 -1.86 -8.74 -4.25
C VAL A 6 -1.96 -7.31 -4.77
N LYS A 7 -0.99 -6.88 -5.57
CA LYS A 7 -1.00 -5.57 -6.21
C LYS A 7 -2.27 -5.37 -7.04
N ARG A 8 -2.61 -6.32 -7.88
CA ARG A 8 -3.79 -6.23 -8.75
C ARG A 8 -5.08 -6.14 -7.95
N ILE A 9 -5.20 -6.95 -6.89
CA ILE A 9 -6.38 -6.95 -6.02
C ILE A 9 -6.57 -5.59 -5.36
N ILE A 10 -5.50 -5.02 -4.82
CA ILE A 10 -5.55 -3.71 -4.17
C ILE A 10 -5.90 -2.63 -5.19
N GLU A 11 -5.25 -2.63 -6.34
CA GLU A 11 -5.50 -1.62 -7.38
C GLU A 11 -6.92 -1.69 -7.94
N ALA A 12 -7.49 -2.88 -8.01
CA ALA A 12 -8.87 -3.05 -8.47
C ALA A 12 -9.89 -2.59 -7.41
N GLY A 13 -9.53 -2.64 -6.14
CA GLY A 13 -10.46 -2.35 -5.05
C GLY A 13 -10.45 -0.92 -4.54
N ILE A 14 -9.45 -0.12 -4.89
CA ILE A 14 -9.34 1.28 -4.44
C ILE A 14 -9.17 2.17 -5.67
N GLU A 15 -10.05 3.15 -5.80
CA GLU A 15 -10.09 4.02 -6.97
C GLU A 15 -8.80 4.83 -7.12
N GLY A 16 -8.27 4.86 -8.36
CA GLY A 16 -7.08 5.62 -8.69
C GLY A 16 -5.82 5.20 -7.93
N CYS A 17 -5.79 3.97 -7.45
CA CYS A 17 -4.73 3.47 -6.60
C CYS A 17 -3.58 2.89 -7.43
N GLU A 18 -2.37 3.15 -6.95
CA GLU A 18 -1.17 2.43 -7.34
C GLU A 18 -0.64 1.68 -6.12
N ALA A 19 -0.34 0.40 -6.27
CA ALA A 19 0.18 -0.39 -5.17
C ALA A 19 1.56 -0.93 -5.51
N ILE A 20 2.46 -0.86 -4.53
CA ILE A 20 3.80 -1.45 -4.60
C ILE A 20 3.84 -2.53 -3.53
N VAL A 21 3.94 -3.78 -3.95
CA VAL A 21 3.88 -4.92 -3.04
C VAL A 21 5.20 -5.67 -3.07
N THR A 22 5.77 -5.85 -1.89
CA THR A 22 6.97 -6.66 -1.70
C THR A 22 6.68 -7.78 -0.70
N ALA A 23 7.49 -8.83 -0.76
CA ALA A 23 7.35 -9.97 0.14
C ALA A 23 8.71 -10.36 0.71
N ASP A 24 8.73 -10.73 1.99
CA ASP A 24 9.88 -11.27 2.66
C ASP A 24 9.40 -12.55 3.38
N GLY A 25 9.67 -13.71 2.78
CA GLY A 25 9.09 -14.96 3.22
C GLY A 25 7.57 -14.92 3.11
N SER A 26 6.86 -15.14 4.22
CA SER A 26 5.41 -15.10 4.27
C SER A 26 4.84 -13.72 4.62
N LYS A 27 5.72 -12.72 4.79
CA LYS A 27 5.32 -11.36 5.17
C LYS A 27 5.25 -10.47 3.94
N TYR A 28 4.13 -9.79 3.76
CA TYR A 28 3.91 -8.85 2.66
C TYR A 28 3.92 -7.43 3.17
N THR A 29 4.47 -6.53 2.38
CA THR A 29 4.36 -5.08 2.60
C THR A 29 3.73 -4.46 1.37
N ALA A 30 2.63 -3.73 1.57
CA ALA A 30 1.94 -3.03 0.50
C ALA A 30 2.01 -1.53 0.74
N ILE A 31 2.62 -0.81 -0.21
CA ILE A 31 2.56 0.64 -0.25
C ILE A 31 1.41 0.98 -1.20
N VAL A 32 0.42 1.69 -0.69
CA VAL A 32 -0.81 1.98 -1.43
C VAL A 32 -0.93 3.49 -1.58
N ILE A 33 -0.96 3.97 -2.81
CA ILE A 33 -0.92 5.40 -3.14
C ILE A 33 -2.21 5.75 -3.87
N SER A 34 -3.02 6.62 -3.28
CA SER A 34 -4.29 7.03 -3.89
C SER A 34 -4.78 8.34 -3.30
N ASP A 35 -5.35 9.20 -4.15
CA ASP A 35 -6.02 10.42 -3.69
C ASP A 35 -7.33 10.10 -2.95
N ALA A 36 -7.83 8.86 -3.03
CA ALA A 36 -8.94 8.42 -2.19
C ALA A 36 -8.63 8.53 -0.70
N PHE A 37 -7.36 8.61 -0.32
CA PHE A 37 -6.94 8.76 1.06
C PHE A 37 -6.92 10.21 1.55
N GLU A 38 -7.16 11.18 0.70
CA GLU A 38 -7.18 12.59 1.11
C GLU A 38 -8.21 12.83 2.20
N GLY A 39 -7.79 13.52 3.26
CA GLY A 39 -8.66 13.82 4.39
C GLY A 39 -8.95 12.64 5.31
N LYS A 40 -8.36 11.48 5.04
CA LYS A 40 -8.57 10.28 5.86
C LYS A 40 -7.53 10.18 6.96
N THR A 41 -7.94 9.63 8.11
CA THR A 41 -7.01 9.30 9.18
C THR A 41 -6.24 8.03 8.79
N MET A 42 -5.12 7.77 9.47
CA MET A 42 -4.35 6.54 9.25
C MET A 42 -5.22 5.30 9.47
N VAL A 43 -6.06 5.30 10.50
CA VAL A 43 -6.96 4.17 10.79
C VAL A 43 -7.96 3.97 9.65
N ALA A 44 -8.53 5.06 9.12
CA ALA A 44 -9.48 4.97 8.01
C ALA A 44 -8.81 4.41 6.75
N GLU A 45 -7.60 4.85 6.45
CA GLU A 45 -6.81 4.35 5.32
C GLU A 45 -6.55 2.84 5.45
N GLN A 46 -6.13 2.41 6.64
CA GLN A 46 -5.89 0.99 6.92
C GLN A 46 -7.15 0.16 6.70
N LYS A 47 -8.28 0.64 7.20
CA LYS A 47 -9.57 -0.04 7.04
C LYS A 47 -9.98 -0.16 5.58
N MET A 48 -9.74 0.86 4.78
CA MET A 48 -10.04 0.82 3.34
C MET A 48 -9.28 -0.30 2.64
N VAL A 49 -7.98 -0.42 2.92
CA VAL A 49 -7.16 -1.46 2.30
C VAL A 49 -7.54 -2.84 2.83
N TYR A 50 -7.75 -2.98 4.13
CA TYR A 50 -8.16 -4.25 4.72
C TYR A 50 -9.50 -4.75 4.15
N ALA A 51 -10.45 -3.85 3.89
CA ALA A 51 -11.71 -4.23 3.29
C ALA A 51 -11.54 -4.92 1.93
N VAL A 52 -10.51 -4.52 1.18
CA VAL A 52 -10.23 -5.08 -0.14
C VAL A 52 -9.59 -6.46 -0.04
N VAL A 53 -8.69 -6.68 0.94
CA VAL A 53 -7.89 -7.91 1.04
C VAL A 53 -8.36 -8.88 2.11
N ASN A 54 -9.39 -8.54 2.87
CA ASN A 54 -9.82 -9.27 4.05
C ASN A 54 -10.09 -10.75 3.81
N GLU A 55 -10.76 -11.09 2.70
CA GLU A 55 -11.07 -12.50 2.40
C GLU A 55 -9.80 -13.34 2.18
N TYR A 56 -8.74 -12.73 1.67
CA TYR A 56 -7.45 -13.41 1.44
C TYR A 56 -6.66 -13.58 2.73
N ILE A 57 -6.84 -12.66 3.68
CA ILE A 57 -6.26 -12.78 5.01
C ILE A 57 -6.98 -13.89 5.78
N GLN A 58 -8.32 -13.92 5.73
CA GLN A 58 -9.11 -14.93 6.42
C GLN A 58 -8.89 -16.33 5.87
N SER A 59 -8.70 -16.46 4.56
CA SER A 59 -8.43 -17.75 3.92
C SER A 59 -7.01 -18.27 4.17
N GLY A 60 -6.11 -17.42 4.68
CA GLY A 60 -4.71 -17.75 4.85
C GLY A 60 -3.85 -17.57 3.62
N ALA A 61 -4.40 -17.06 2.52
CA ALA A 61 -3.64 -16.77 1.31
C ALA A 61 -2.62 -15.65 1.55
N ILE A 62 -2.96 -14.69 2.43
CA ILE A 62 -2.05 -13.66 2.91
C ILE A 62 -1.92 -13.84 4.42
N HIS A 63 -0.73 -14.21 4.89
CA HIS A 63 -0.50 -14.49 6.32
C HIS A 63 -0.25 -13.24 7.13
N ALA A 64 0.60 -12.35 6.65
CA ALA A 64 0.94 -11.11 7.34
C ALA A 64 1.06 -10.00 6.30
N LEU A 65 0.39 -8.87 6.53
CA LEU A 65 0.39 -7.74 5.61
C LEU A 65 0.60 -6.45 6.39
N THR A 66 1.67 -5.74 6.04
CA THR A 66 1.91 -4.37 6.51
C THR A 66 1.44 -3.42 5.42
N ILE A 67 0.59 -2.48 5.77
CA ILE A 67 0.02 -1.52 4.84
C ILE A 67 0.58 -0.14 5.16
N LYS A 68 1.10 0.53 4.13
CA LYS A 68 1.55 1.92 4.19
C LYS A 68 0.76 2.69 3.15
N ALA A 69 -0.13 3.56 3.59
CA ALA A 69 -1.03 4.31 2.71
C ALA A 69 -0.59 5.76 2.59
N TYR A 70 -0.61 6.27 1.38
CA TYR A 70 -0.20 7.64 1.06
C TYR A 70 -1.14 8.25 0.04
N THR A 71 -1.36 9.57 0.13
CA THR A 71 -1.88 10.31 -1.01
C THR A 71 -0.76 10.49 -2.04
N LYS A 72 -1.11 10.87 -3.26
CA LYS A 72 -0.09 11.14 -4.29
C LYS A 72 0.86 12.25 -3.88
N ALA A 73 0.35 13.29 -3.23
CA ALA A 73 1.17 14.40 -2.74
C ALA A 73 2.15 13.95 -1.66
N GLU A 74 1.69 13.15 -0.71
CA GLU A 74 2.53 12.60 0.35
C GLU A 74 3.64 11.71 -0.22
N TRP A 75 3.29 10.86 -1.19
CA TRP A 75 4.26 9.98 -1.83
C TRP A 75 5.31 10.78 -2.59
N ALA A 76 4.91 11.82 -3.34
CA ALA A 76 5.83 12.69 -4.06
C ALA A 76 6.79 13.40 -3.10
N ALA A 77 6.29 13.88 -1.95
CA ALA A 77 7.11 14.53 -0.92
C ALA A 77 8.13 13.55 -0.34
N MET A 78 7.72 12.31 -0.10
CA MET A 78 8.60 11.26 0.42
C MET A 78 9.73 10.94 -0.55
N LEU A 79 9.42 10.84 -1.85
CA LEU A 79 10.41 10.59 -2.88
C LEU A 79 11.43 11.72 -3.00
N ARG A 80 10.99 12.98 -2.87
CA ARG A 80 11.89 14.14 -2.88
C ARG A 80 12.83 14.11 -1.69
N THR A 81 12.33 13.78 -0.51
CA THR A 81 13.14 13.66 0.70
C THR A 81 14.19 12.56 0.55
N ALA A 82 13.78 11.40 0.03
CA ALA A 82 14.71 10.30 -0.20
C ALA A 82 15.79 10.67 -1.22
N ALA A 83 15.42 11.39 -2.30
CA ALA A 83 16.38 11.84 -3.31
C ALA A 83 17.40 12.82 -2.71
N ASN A 84 16.94 13.73 -1.84
CA ASN A 84 17.84 14.67 -1.17
C ASN A 84 18.83 13.98 -0.23
N LEU A 85 18.43 12.88 0.38
CA LEU A 85 19.31 12.07 1.25
C LEU A 85 20.34 11.28 0.46
N ILE A 86 19.98 10.83 -0.75
CA ILE A 86 20.86 10.04 -1.61
C ILE A 86 21.83 10.94 -2.39
N ASP A 87 21.41 12.13 -2.75
CA ASP A 87 22.21 13.10 -3.51
C ASP A 87 22.47 14.35 -2.65
N PRO A 88 23.53 14.32 -1.86
CA PRO A 88 23.83 15.38 -0.89
C PRO A 88 24.46 16.63 -1.50
N ALA A 89 24.44 16.77 -2.77
CA ALA A 89 25.07 17.91 -3.46
C ALA A 89 24.64 19.28 -2.97
#